data_2af5ccfc5f8ef7e86765dd5d6e78d067
#
_entry.id   2af5ccfc5f8ef7e86765dd5d6e78d067
#
_cell.length_a   1.000
_cell.length_b   1.000
_cell.length_c   1.000
_cell.angle_alpha   90.00
_cell.angle_beta   90.00
_cell.angle_gamma   90.00
#
_symmetry.space_group_name_H-M   'P 1'
#
loop_
_entity.id
_entity.type
_entity.pdbx_description
1 polymer ?
#
loop_
_entity_poly.entity_id
_entity_poly.type
_entity_poly.pdbx_seq_one_letter_code
_entity_poly.pdbx_strand_id
1 'polypeptide(L)'
;SFPTRRSSDLAVFHIPHGRANAMLLPHVVEFNADINKHSRSQKEYLPAVKRYSNIAHILGLSNYNKVMSVRSLVNWIQFMQKEMNIPLTIQEMKTITPDAYFAAVDKMAEAALADACTEKNPRVPTKEDIVKIYTKLWSF
;
A
#
# COMPACT_ATOMS: atom_id res chain seq x y z
N SER A 1 -11.43 -0.90 -3.30
CA SER A 1 -10.24 -1.67 -3.00
C SER A 1 -9.21 -1.55 -4.11
N PHE A 2 -7.96 -1.58 -3.76
CA PHE A 2 -6.87 -1.60 -4.71
C PHE A 2 -6.93 -2.88 -5.56
N PRO A 3 -6.41 -2.87 -6.82
CA PRO A 3 -6.58 -3.98 -7.74
C PRO A 3 -5.94 -5.25 -7.22
N THR A 4 -6.72 -6.27 -7.12
CA THR A 4 -6.32 -7.51 -6.50
C THR A 4 -6.94 -8.71 -7.16
N ARG A 5 -7.48 -8.53 -8.34
CA ARG A 5 -8.07 -9.62 -9.07
C ARG A 5 -7.02 -10.45 -9.78
N ARG A 6 -7.33 -11.70 -9.81
CA ARG A 6 -6.66 -12.89 -10.32
C ARG A 6 -5.46 -12.76 -11.23
N SER A 7 -5.40 -11.84 -12.13
CA SER A 7 -4.34 -11.82 -13.14
C SER A 7 -3.44 -10.63 -13.00
N SER A 8 -3.73 -9.76 -12.07
CA SER A 8 -3.19 -8.43 -12.16
C SER A 8 -2.00 -8.24 -11.30
N ASP A 9 -1.58 -8.86 -10.38
CA ASP A 9 -0.46 -8.47 -9.54
C ASP A 9 0.33 -9.66 -9.01
N LEU A 10 0.39 -9.80 -7.70
CA LEU A 10 1.20 -10.83 -7.07
C LEU A 10 0.74 -12.26 -7.36
N ALA A 11 -0.38 -12.45 -8.06
CA ALA A 11 -0.81 -13.77 -8.51
C ALA A 11 0.21 -14.47 -9.40
N VAL A 12 1.01 -13.70 -10.13
CA VAL A 12 2.12 -14.22 -10.95
C VAL A 12 3.09 -15.05 -10.09
N PHE A 13 3.22 -14.71 -8.82
CA PHE A 13 4.09 -15.39 -7.86
C PHE A 13 3.34 -16.37 -6.95
N HIS A 14 2.11 -16.73 -7.30
CA HIS A 14 1.26 -17.63 -6.53
C HIS A 14 0.97 -17.17 -5.10
N ILE A 15 0.98 -15.86 -4.87
CA ILE A 15 0.61 -15.29 -3.58
C ILE A 15 -0.92 -15.25 -3.50
N PRO A 16 -1.53 -15.86 -2.48
CA PRO A 16 -2.98 -15.82 -2.35
C PRO A 16 -3.52 -14.38 -2.32
N HIS A 17 -4.67 -14.18 -2.94
CA HIS A 17 -5.29 -12.87 -3.13
C HIS A 17 -5.43 -12.07 -1.82
N GLY A 18 -5.95 -12.70 -0.77
CA GLY A 18 -6.11 -12.04 0.53
C GLY A 18 -4.79 -11.62 1.16
N ARG A 19 -3.76 -12.46 1.00
CA ARG A 19 -2.42 -12.16 1.50
C ARG A 19 -1.79 -11.00 0.71
N ALA A 20 -1.95 -11.01 -0.61
CA ALA A 20 -1.46 -9.93 -1.46
C ALA A 20 -2.11 -8.60 -1.08
N ASN A 21 -3.43 -8.59 -0.85
CA ASN A 21 -4.15 -7.42 -0.38
C ASN A 21 -3.61 -6.90 0.95
N ALA A 22 -3.41 -7.80 1.90
CA ALA A 22 -2.90 -7.43 3.21
C ALA A 22 -1.50 -6.82 3.11
N MET A 23 -0.62 -7.42 2.31
CA MET A 23 0.74 -6.92 2.13
C MET A 23 0.77 -5.53 1.48
N LEU A 24 -0.13 -5.27 0.54
CA LEU A 24 -0.21 -3.99 -0.16
C LEU A 24 -0.87 -2.89 0.66
N LEU A 25 -1.74 -3.23 1.59
CA LEU A 25 -2.59 -2.26 2.30
C LEU A 25 -1.83 -1.10 2.94
N PRO A 26 -0.76 -1.29 3.73
CA PRO A 26 -0.05 -0.16 4.31
C PRO A 26 0.54 0.78 3.26
N HIS A 27 1.03 0.25 2.16
CA HIS A 27 1.59 1.04 1.06
C HIS A 27 0.50 1.83 0.32
N VAL A 28 -0.68 1.25 0.16
CA VAL A 28 -1.83 1.93 -0.44
C VAL A 28 -2.33 3.07 0.45
N VAL A 29 -2.38 2.84 1.75
CA VAL A 29 -2.75 3.89 2.72
C VAL A 29 -1.77 5.07 2.64
N GLU A 30 -0.48 4.80 2.63
CA GLU A 30 0.54 5.84 2.48
C GLU A 30 0.40 6.61 1.16
N PHE A 31 0.16 5.89 0.07
CA PHE A 31 -0.04 6.51 -1.24
C PHE A 31 -1.27 7.41 -1.25
N ASN A 32 -2.40 6.92 -0.76
CA ASN A 32 -3.65 7.67 -0.76
C ASN A 32 -3.57 8.92 0.11
N ALA A 33 -2.85 8.86 1.20
CA ALA A 33 -2.65 10.00 2.10
C ALA A 33 -1.58 10.97 1.59
N ASP A 34 -0.58 10.47 0.87
CA ASP A 34 0.55 11.24 0.32
C ASP A 34 1.24 12.13 1.36
N ILE A 35 1.35 11.63 2.56
CA ILE A 35 1.85 12.41 3.71
C ILE A 35 3.32 12.83 3.57
N ASN A 36 4.09 12.11 2.75
CA ASN A 36 5.51 12.41 2.56
C ASN A 36 5.78 13.63 1.68
N LYS A 37 4.79 14.04 0.88
CA LYS A 37 4.90 15.22 0.02
C LYS A 37 4.36 16.49 0.66
N HIS A 38 3.72 16.37 1.80
CA HIS A 38 3.20 17.54 2.49
C HIS A 38 4.35 18.33 3.09
N SER A 39 4.75 19.37 2.37
CA SER A 39 5.62 20.36 2.95
C SER A 39 4.89 21.10 4.06
N ARG A 40 5.65 21.66 4.99
CA ARG A 40 5.10 22.46 6.09
C ARG A 40 4.23 23.64 5.61
N SER A 41 4.31 24.00 4.34
CA SER A 41 3.55 25.09 3.76
C SER A 41 2.20 24.66 3.15
N GLN A 42 1.93 23.38 3.02
CA GLN A 42 0.65 22.93 2.49
C GLN A 42 -0.41 22.92 3.55
N LYS A 43 -1.43 23.73 3.34
CA LYS A 43 -2.57 23.86 4.26
C LYS A 43 -3.65 22.83 4.03
N GLU A 44 -3.65 22.17 2.88
CA GLU A 44 -4.69 21.20 2.52
C GLU A 44 -4.10 19.80 2.35
N TYR A 45 -4.67 18.87 3.09
CA TYR A 45 -4.39 17.45 2.95
C TYR A 45 -5.35 16.82 1.95
N LEU A 46 -4.92 15.72 1.31
CA LEU A 46 -5.81 14.93 0.50
C LEU A 46 -7.00 14.42 1.35
N PRO A 47 -8.20 14.25 0.75
CA PRO A 47 -9.38 13.78 1.49
C PRO A 47 -9.16 12.48 2.27
N ALA A 48 -8.34 11.58 1.74
CA ALA A 48 -8.02 10.31 2.39
C ALA A 48 -7.34 10.51 3.75
N VAL A 49 -6.55 11.57 3.92
CA VAL A 49 -5.87 11.83 5.20
C VAL A 49 -6.88 12.00 6.33
N LYS A 50 -7.95 12.76 6.09
CA LYS A 50 -9.00 12.95 7.09
C LYS A 50 -9.68 11.64 7.46
N ARG A 51 -9.99 10.83 6.48
CA ARG A 51 -10.64 9.52 6.71
C ARG A 51 -9.75 8.57 7.49
N TYR A 52 -8.49 8.47 7.12
CA TYR A 52 -7.53 7.62 7.83
C TYR A 52 -7.25 8.13 9.25
N SER A 53 -7.18 9.45 9.42
CA SER A 53 -7.03 10.06 10.74
C SER A 53 -8.22 9.72 11.64
N ASN A 54 -9.43 9.76 11.11
CA ASN A 54 -10.64 9.37 11.85
C ASN A 54 -10.60 7.88 12.24
N ILE A 55 -10.16 7.02 11.35
CA ILE A 55 -10.02 5.58 11.66
C ILE A 55 -9.01 5.39 12.78
N ALA A 56 -7.86 6.07 12.70
CA ALA A 56 -6.85 6.00 13.75
C ALA A 56 -7.41 6.45 15.11
N HIS A 57 -8.21 7.50 15.11
CA HIS A 57 -8.86 8.01 16.31
C HIS A 57 -9.84 6.97 16.90
N ILE A 58 -10.67 6.35 16.07
CA ILE A 58 -11.61 5.29 16.49
C ILE A 58 -10.86 4.11 17.10
N LEU A 59 -9.68 3.77 16.57
CA LEU A 59 -8.85 2.69 17.08
C LEU A 59 -8.05 3.06 18.34
N GLY A 60 -8.14 4.31 18.79
CA GLY A 60 -7.39 4.76 19.96
C GLY A 60 -5.90 4.96 19.71
N LEU A 61 -5.49 5.15 18.45
CA LEU A 61 -4.09 5.36 18.09
C LEU A 61 -3.68 6.82 18.31
N SER A 62 -2.36 7.06 18.30
CA SER A 62 -1.82 8.41 18.46
C SER A 62 -2.39 9.37 17.41
N ASN A 63 -2.86 10.53 17.83
CA ASN A 63 -3.52 11.52 16.99
C ASN A 63 -3.01 12.93 17.20
N TYR A 64 -1.72 13.10 17.44
CA TYR A 64 -1.08 14.39 17.64
C TYR A 64 -1.41 15.38 16.52
N ASN A 65 -1.35 14.92 15.30
CA ASN A 65 -1.82 15.65 14.12
C ASN A 65 -2.20 14.61 13.05
N LYS A 66 -2.74 15.08 11.93
CA LYS A 66 -3.24 14.18 10.88
C LYS A 66 -2.15 13.29 10.29
N VAL A 67 -0.96 13.84 10.07
CA VAL A 67 0.17 13.07 9.53
C VAL A 67 0.57 11.96 10.51
N MET A 68 0.70 12.30 11.78
CA MET A 68 1.04 11.31 12.81
C MET A 68 -0.04 10.24 12.97
N SER A 69 -1.31 10.65 12.85
CA SER A 69 -2.44 9.71 12.89
C SER A 69 -2.36 8.69 11.75
N VAL A 70 -2.07 9.14 10.53
CA VAL A 70 -1.92 8.23 9.38
C VAL A 70 -0.73 7.30 9.58
N ARG A 71 0.40 7.82 10.05
CA ARG A 71 1.58 6.99 10.33
C ARG A 71 1.28 5.95 11.41
N SER A 72 0.55 6.33 12.45
CA SER A 72 0.13 5.40 13.50
C SER A 72 -0.77 4.32 12.94
N LEU A 73 -1.67 4.65 12.03
CA LEU A 73 -2.52 3.67 11.36
C LEU A 73 -1.71 2.69 10.52
N VAL A 74 -0.76 3.18 9.73
CA VAL A 74 0.13 2.31 8.93
C VAL A 74 0.92 1.38 9.84
N ASN A 75 1.51 1.89 10.90
CA ASN A 75 2.26 1.09 11.86
C ASN A 75 1.38 0.02 12.52
N TRP A 76 0.15 0.38 12.87
CA TRP A 76 -0.80 -0.56 13.44
C TRP A 76 -1.18 -1.68 12.46
N ILE A 77 -1.42 -1.34 11.20
CA ILE A 77 -1.70 -2.33 10.15
C ILE A 77 -0.54 -3.32 10.03
N GLN A 78 0.69 -2.81 9.99
CA GLN A 78 1.89 -3.66 9.88
C GLN A 78 2.09 -4.52 11.12
N PHE A 79 1.81 -3.97 12.29
CA PHE A 79 1.83 -4.74 13.53
C PHE A 79 0.83 -5.89 13.48
N MET A 80 -0.41 -5.64 13.06
CA MET A 80 -1.43 -6.67 12.93
C MET A 80 -1.05 -7.73 11.90
N GLN A 81 -0.42 -7.34 10.80
CA GLN A 81 0.08 -8.29 9.80
C GLN A 81 1.11 -9.25 10.42
N LYS A 82 2.05 -8.72 11.19
CA LYS A 82 3.02 -9.57 11.89
C LYS A 82 2.36 -10.54 12.86
N GLU A 83 1.39 -10.06 13.63
CA GLU A 83 0.64 -10.90 14.57
C GLU A 83 -0.11 -12.04 13.86
N MET A 84 -0.54 -11.82 12.64
CA MET A 84 -1.23 -12.83 11.82
C MET A 84 -0.28 -13.66 10.95
N ASN A 85 1.03 -13.53 11.14
CA ASN A 85 2.05 -14.21 10.34
C ASN A 85 1.97 -13.90 8.84
N ILE A 86 1.57 -12.68 8.50
CA ILE A 86 1.59 -12.19 7.12
C ILE A 86 2.92 -11.47 6.90
N PRO A 87 3.70 -11.85 5.88
CA PRO A 87 4.96 -11.16 5.58
C PRO A 87 4.68 -9.69 5.23
N LEU A 88 5.55 -8.78 5.67
CA LEU A 88 5.46 -7.37 5.30
C LEU A 88 6.09 -7.09 3.94
N THR A 89 7.05 -7.91 3.54
CA THR A 89 7.81 -7.72 2.30
C THR A 89 7.88 -9.02 1.52
N ILE A 90 8.09 -8.89 0.22
CA ILE A 90 8.27 -10.04 -0.67
C ILE A 90 9.56 -10.78 -0.32
N GLN A 91 10.61 -10.04 0.05
CA GLN A 91 11.90 -10.62 0.41
C GLN A 91 11.80 -11.59 1.60
N GLU A 92 10.97 -11.28 2.58
CA GLU A 92 10.75 -12.15 3.75
C GLU A 92 10.24 -13.53 3.39
N MET A 93 9.52 -13.65 2.27
CA MET A 93 8.96 -14.92 1.84
C MET A 93 10.01 -15.91 1.39
N LYS A 94 11.17 -15.45 0.92
CA LYS A 94 12.30 -16.25 0.46
C LYS A 94 11.99 -17.22 -0.69
N THR A 95 10.87 -17.06 -1.36
CA THR A 95 10.42 -17.91 -2.46
C THR A 95 10.57 -17.28 -3.83
N ILE A 96 10.90 -15.97 -3.86
CA ILE A 96 10.98 -15.18 -5.07
C ILE A 96 12.34 -14.50 -5.11
N THR A 97 13.04 -14.62 -6.24
CA THR A 97 14.32 -13.92 -6.42
C THR A 97 14.10 -12.45 -6.75
N PRO A 98 15.04 -11.56 -6.39
CA PRO A 98 14.96 -10.16 -6.79
C PRO A 98 14.81 -9.98 -8.30
N ASP A 99 15.60 -10.71 -9.08
CA ASP A 99 15.59 -10.59 -10.54
C ASP A 99 14.21 -10.96 -11.10
N ALA A 100 13.61 -12.05 -10.64
CA ALA A 100 12.28 -12.46 -11.08
C ALA A 100 11.21 -11.45 -10.70
N TYR A 101 11.29 -10.90 -9.49
CA TYR A 101 10.34 -9.92 -9.00
C TYR A 101 10.40 -8.63 -9.83
N PHE A 102 11.57 -8.04 -9.94
CA PHE A 102 11.73 -6.76 -10.63
C PHE A 102 11.51 -6.88 -12.15
N ALA A 103 11.77 -8.05 -12.74
CA ALA A 103 11.41 -8.29 -14.12
C ALA A 103 9.88 -8.28 -14.35
N ALA A 104 9.10 -8.63 -13.34
CA ALA A 104 7.64 -8.68 -13.43
C ALA A 104 6.96 -7.37 -13.04
N VAL A 105 7.63 -6.48 -12.30
CA VAL A 105 7.02 -5.26 -11.74
C VAL A 105 6.36 -4.40 -12.80
N ASP A 106 6.98 -4.22 -13.95
CA ASP A 106 6.45 -3.37 -15.01
C ASP A 106 5.10 -3.90 -15.53
N LYS A 107 5.02 -5.19 -15.81
CA LYS A 107 3.79 -5.85 -16.26
C LYS A 107 2.72 -5.86 -15.16
N MET A 108 3.11 -6.09 -13.92
CA MET A 108 2.19 -6.03 -12.79
C MET A 108 1.59 -4.63 -12.64
N ALA A 109 2.41 -3.60 -12.81
CA ALA A 109 1.95 -2.22 -12.75
C ALA A 109 0.98 -1.90 -13.88
N GLU A 110 1.25 -2.34 -15.10
CA GLU A 110 0.33 -2.17 -16.23
C GLU A 110 -1.00 -2.87 -15.99
N ALA A 111 -0.98 -4.09 -15.49
CA ALA A 111 -2.19 -4.84 -15.18
C ALA A 111 -3.01 -4.17 -14.07
N ALA A 112 -2.34 -3.69 -13.03
CA ALA A 112 -2.98 -2.97 -11.94
C ALA A 112 -3.63 -1.67 -12.43
N LEU A 113 -2.94 -0.94 -13.30
CA LEU A 113 -3.45 0.30 -13.87
C LEU A 113 -4.69 0.08 -14.76
N ALA A 114 -4.73 -1.04 -15.47
CA ALA A 114 -5.85 -1.41 -16.33
C ALA A 114 -7.07 -1.92 -15.56
N ASP A 115 -6.93 -2.25 -14.27
CA ASP A 115 -8.03 -2.74 -13.46
C ASP A 115 -9.02 -1.60 -13.17
N ALA A 116 -10.30 -1.85 -13.40
CA ALA A 116 -11.37 -0.88 -13.17
C ALA A 116 -11.44 -0.41 -11.70
N CYS A 117 -11.02 -1.24 -10.75
CA CYS A 117 -11.01 -0.88 -9.33
C CYS A 117 -9.98 0.22 -9.03
N THR A 118 -8.94 0.35 -9.82
CA THR A 118 -7.90 1.37 -9.64
C THR A 118 -8.46 2.78 -9.81
N GLU A 119 -9.39 2.97 -10.73
CA GLU A 119 -10.04 4.27 -10.97
C GLU A 119 -10.87 4.74 -9.78
N LYS A 120 -11.32 3.81 -8.94
CA LYS A 120 -12.16 4.09 -7.76
C LYS A 120 -11.32 4.34 -6.50
N ASN A 121 -10.01 4.21 -6.59
CA ASN A 121 -9.13 4.50 -5.47
C ASN A 121 -9.21 6.01 -5.14
N PRO A 122 -9.18 6.42 -3.86
CA PRO A 122 -9.25 7.83 -3.46
C PRO A 122 -8.26 8.74 -4.17
N ARG A 123 -7.11 8.20 -4.55
CA ARG A 123 -6.12 8.88 -5.37
C ARG A 123 -5.78 7.99 -6.55
N VAL A 124 -6.08 8.44 -7.76
CA VAL A 124 -5.82 7.65 -8.96
C VAL A 124 -4.31 7.59 -9.22
N PRO A 125 -3.70 6.39 -9.23
CA PRO A 125 -2.27 6.27 -9.42
C PRO A 125 -1.89 6.34 -10.90
N THR A 126 -0.66 6.79 -11.15
CA THR A 126 0.01 6.59 -12.44
C THR A 126 0.74 5.25 -12.43
N LYS A 127 1.23 4.82 -13.60
CA LYS A 127 2.05 3.61 -13.68
C LYS A 127 3.29 3.71 -12.77
N GLU A 128 3.94 4.87 -12.78
CA GLU A 128 5.13 5.14 -11.97
C GLU A 128 4.83 5.02 -10.47
N ASP A 129 3.66 5.50 -10.05
CA ASP A 129 3.22 5.36 -8.66
C ASP A 129 3.09 3.90 -8.26
N ILE A 130 2.49 3.08 -9.12
CA ILE A 130 2.30 1.66 -8.87
C ILE A 130 3.64 0.92 -8.85
N VAL A 131 4.54 1.25 -9.75
CA VAL A 131 5.91 0.70 -9.76
C VAL A 131 6.61 1.02 -8.45
N LYS A 132 6.48 2.23 -7.93
CA LYS A 132 7.06 2.60 -6.62
C LYS A 132 6.47 1.78 -5.48
N ILE A 133 5.18 1.53 -5.49
CA ILE A 133 4.52 0.71 -4.47
C ILE A 133 5.09 -0.71 -4.50
N TYR A 134 5.18 -1.34 -5.65
CA TYR A 134 5.75 -2.68 -5.77
C TYR A 134 7.23 -2.71 -5.38
N THR A 135 7.99 -1.67 -5.73
CA THR A 135 9.39 -1.57 -5.35
C THR A 135 9.56 -1.51 -3.82
N LYS A 136 8.73 -0.72 -3.15
CA LYS A 136 8.73 -0.66 -1.68
C LYS A 136 8.29 -1.97 -1.04
N LEU A 137 7.43 -2.72 -1.70
CA LEU A 137 6.94 -3.99 -1.19
C LEU A 137 8.04 -5.06 -1.18
N TRP A 138 9.09 -4.91 -1.95
CA TRP A 138 10.19 -5.88 -1.99
C TRP A 138 10.92 -5.99 -0.65
N SER A 139 11.34 -4.87 -0.10
CA SER A 139 12.05 -4.84 1.18
C SER A 139 11.98 -3.45 1.83
N PHE A 140 12.22 -3.42 3.11
CA PHE A 140 12.37 -2.15 3.84
C PHE A 140 13.63 -1.42 3.45
#